data_0c48e1292e4f4c79c019c5da80827dd9
#
_entry.id   0c48e1292e4f4c79c019c5da80827dd9
#
_cell.length_a   1.000
_cell.length_b   1.000
_cell.length_c   1.000
_cell.angle_alpha   90.00
_cell.angle_beta   90.00
_cell.angle_gamma   90.00
#
_symmetry.space_group_name_H-M   'P 1'
#
loop_
_entity.id
_entity.type
_entity.pdbx_description
1 polymer ?
#
loop_
_entity_poly.entity_id
_entity_poly.type
_entity_poly.pdbx_seq_one_letter_code
_entity_poly.pdbx_strand_id
1 'polypeptide(L)'
;MCRHIAYLGEPMAPQDVLVHPPFGLYRQSWAPRTQRYGTVNVDGFGLGWYADGDEVPARYRRTGPIWADGTFADLARVIRTRALLAAVRSATEGCAAGEHAAAPFGAERWLFSHNGAVAGWPGKLDALAALLPPAELLELEARTDSALLWALTLHRLRAGAGLGEALAGTVADVAAHTTGRLNLLLTDGTAIAATTWGDTLHHRTLSGLGTVVASEPYDDESGWTPVPDGSLLLVDARGATVHRLPGHS
;
A
#
# COMPACT_ATOMS: atom_id res chain seq x y z
N MET A 1 2.43 -11.42 5.87
CA MET A 1 1.79 -10.10 6.03
C MET A 1 2.78 -9.02 5.63
N CYS A 2 2.33 -7.87 5.15
CA CYS A 2 3.18 -6.78 4.68
C CYS A 2 3.14 -5.59 5.64
N ARG A 3 4.02 -4.61 5.48
CA ARG A 3 3.90 -3.25 6.01
C ARG A 3 3.98 -2.28 4.85
N HIS A 4 3.24 -1.20 4.91
CA HIS A 4 3.28 -0.17 3.88
C HIS A 4 3.19 1.23 4.49
N ILE A 5 3.66 2.19 3.73
CA ILE A 5 3.66 3.60 4.07
C ILE A 5 3.48 4.43 2.80
N ALA A 6 2.76 5.54 2.89
CA ALA A 6 2.70 6.57 1.87
C ALA A 6 2.94 7.94 2.49
N TYR A 7 3.47 8.85 1.69
CA TYR A 7 3.66 10.26 2.02
C TYR A 7 3.12 11.13 0.90
N LEU A 8 2.54 12.25 1.27
CA LEU A 8 2.10 13.29 0.36
C LEU A 8 2.40 14.66 0.99
N GLY A 9 3.12 15.54 0.28
CA GLY A 9 3.42 16.88 0.81
C GLY A 9 4.52 17.62 0.09
N GLU A 10 5.34 18.37 0.84
CA GLU A 10 6.52 19.06 0.33
C GLU A 10 7.62 18.07 -0.04
N PRO A 11 8.54 18.42 -0.98
CA PRO A 11 9.59 17.52 -1.40
C PRO A 11 10.45 17.02 -0.23
N MET A 12 10.50 15.69 -0.04
CA MET A 12 11.35 15.07 0.98
C MET A 12 12.13 13.88 0.43
N ALA A 13 13.14 13.44 1.14
CA ALA A 13 13.85 12.23 0.81
C ALA A 13 13.12 11.00 1.39
N PRO A 14 12.94 9.91 0.63
CA PRO A 14 12.37 8.68 1.16
C PRO A 14 13.02 8.17 2.45
N GLN A 15 14.34 8.36 2.63
CA GLN A 15 15.02 7.96 3.86
C GLN A 15 14.43 8.59 5.12
N ASP A 16 13.86 9.81 5.02
CA ASP A 16 13.37 10.56 6.18
C ASP A 16 12.08 9.95 6.77
N VAL A 17 11.36 9.14 6.00
CA VAL A 17 10.16 8.41 6.46
C VAL A 17 10.35 6.89 6.47
N LEU A 18 11.32 6.35 5.72
CA LEU A 18 11.50 4.89 5.58
C LEU A 18 12.64 4.34 6.43
N VAL A 19 13.75 5.08 6.61
CA VAL A 19 15.02 4.56 7.15
C VAL A 19 15.42 5.24 8.45
N HIS A 20 15.43 6.58 8.51
CA HIS A 20 15.91 7.36 9.66
C HIS A 20 15.02 7.23 10.91
N PRO A 21 13.68 7.17 10.78
CA PRO A 21 12.84 7.01 11.97
C PRO A 21 13.17 5.70 12.71
N PRO A 22 13.12 5.70 14.06
CA PRO A 22 13.52 4.54 14.89
C PRO A 22 12.70 3.28 14.60
N PHE A 23 11.47 3.44 14.10
CA PHE A 23 10.57 2.36 13.71
C PHE A 23 10.10 2.52 12.24
N GLY A 24 10.95 3.09 11.39
CA GLY A 24 10.68 3.26 9.96
C GLY A 24 10.43 1.93 9.25
N LEU A 25 9.94 2.00 8.01
CA LEU A 25 9.60 0.79 7.24
C LEU A 25 10.79 -0.18 7.12
N TYR A 26 12.00 0.37 7.04
CA TYR A 26 13.24 -0.40 7.09
C TYR A 26 13.29 -1.29 8.33
N ARG A 27 13.07 -0.71 9.53
CA ARG A 27 13.04 -1.45 10.80
C ARG A 27 11.86 -2.41 10.90
N GLN A 28 10.69 -2.02 10.40
CA GLN A 28 9.47 -2.85 10.39
C GLN A 28 9.62 -4.13 9.56
N SER A 29 10.63 -4.21 8.68
CA SER A 29 10.88 -5.42 7.92
C SER A 29 11.32 -6.62 8.78
N TRP A 30 11.94 -6.37 9.96
CA TRP A 30 12.33 -7.45 10.89
C TRP A 30 11.82 -7.27 12.33
N ALA A 31 11.36 -6.08 12.71
CA ALA A 31 10.88 -5.79 14.05
C ALA A 31 9.66 -4.86 14.04
N PRO A 32 8.56 -5.25 13.36
CA PRO A 32 7.33 -4.49 13.40
C PRO A 32 6.72 -4.55 14.81
N ARG A 33 6.14 -3.44 15.27
CA ARG A 33 5.61 -3.30 16.63
C ARG A 33 4.17 -3.77 16.78
N THR A 34 3.37 -3.66 15.71
CA THR A 34 1.93 -3.95 15.75
C THR A 34 1.50 -5.06 14.78
N GLN A 35 2.45 -5.71 14.13
CA GLN A 35 2.15 -6.81 13.22
C GLN A 35 1.62 -8.03 13.98
N ARG A 36 0.41 -8.47 13.61
CA ARG A 36 -0.29 -9.58 14.30
C ARG A 36 0.03 -10.95 13.71
N TYR A 37 0.43 -11.02 12.44
CA TYR A 37 0.65 -12.27 11.70
C TYR A 37 2.04 -12.25 11.06
N GLY A 38 2.82 -13.30 11.31
CA GLY A 38 4.23 -13.35 10.92
C GLY A 38 5.09 -12.42 11.77
N THR A 39 6.40 -12.56 11.66
CA THR A 39 7.38 -11.83 12.48
C THR A 39 8.33 -10.97 11.66
N VAL A 40 8.54 -11.34 10.38
CA VAL A 40 9.49 -10.68 9.47
C VAL A 40 8.88 -10.49 8.07
N ASN A 41 9.34 -9.48 7.37
CA ASN A 41 8.90 -9.14 6.01
C ASN A 41 10.12 -9.17 5.07
N VAL A 42 10.50 -10.38 4.64
CA VAL A 42 11.76 -10.67 3.94
C VAL A 42 11.60 -11.10 2.48
N ASP A 43 10.35 -11.20 2.00
CA ASP A 43 10.06 -11.80 0.70
C ASP A 43 9.94 -10.76 -0.43
N GLY A 44 10.42 -9.56 -0.16
CA GLY A 44 10.47 -8.46 -1.10
C GLY A 44 10.15 -7.11 -0.48
N PHE A 45 10.52 -6.06 -1.20
CA PHE A 45 10.20 -4.69 -0.85
C PHE A 45 10.10 -3.83 -2.13
N GLY A 46 9.54 -2.65 -1.97
CA GLY A 46 9.55 -1.67 -3.05
C GLY A 46 9.27 -0.26 -2.58
N LEU A 47 9.72 0.67 -3.40
CA LEU A 47 9.49 2.11 -3.31
C LEU A 47 8.96 2.59 -4.66
N GLY A 48 7.84 3.30 -4.65
CA GLY A 48 7.32 4.06 -5.77
C GLY A 48 7.31 5.54 -5.43
N TRP A 49 7.62 6.41 -6.38
CA TRP A 49 7.66 7.85 -6.18
C TRP A 49 7.31 8.60 -7.46
N TYR A 50 6.89 9.85 -7.32
CA TYR A 50 6.62 10.75 -8.44
C TYR A 50 7.75 11.76 -8.56
N ALA A 51 8.38 11.81 -9.74
CA ALA A 51 9.36 12.83 -10.07
C ALA A 51 8.66 14.16 -10.43
N ASP A 52 9.32 15.27 -10.18
CA ASP A 52 8.76 16.57 -10.54
C ASP A 52 8.50 16.66 -12.05
N GLY A 53 7.26 17.01 -12.42
CA GLY A 53 6.83 17.14 -13.80
C GLY A 53 6.48 15.82 -14.51
N ASP A 54 6.52 14.67 -13.81
CA ASP A 54 6.13 13.36 -14.34
C ASP A 54 4.93 12.81 -13.56
N GLU A 55 3.84 12.58 -14.27
CA GLU A 55 2.63 11.98 -13.68
C GLU A 55 2.74 10.45 -13.54
N VAL A 56 3.68 9.82 -14.26
CA VAL A 56 3.91 8.38 -14.20
C VAL A 56 4.92 8.08 -13.10
N PRO A 57 4.55 7.34 -12.05
CA PRO A 57 5.46 7.05 -10.96
C PRO A 57 6.58 6.10 -11.36
N ALA A 58 7.80 6.39 -10.91
CA ALA A 58 8.89 5.45 -10.95
C ALA A 58 8.76 4.41 -9.83
N ARG A 59 9.26 3.19 -10.07
CA ARG A 59 9.23 2.10 -9.09
C ARG A 59 10.60 1.42 -8.98
N TYR A 60 11.03 1.18 -7.76
CA TYR A 60 12.15 0.30 -7.44
C TYR A 60 11.65 -0.85 -6.59
N ARG A 61 11.73 -2.08 -7.10
CA ARG A 61 11.26 -3.29 -6.42
C ARG A 61 12.36 -4.35 -6.43
N ARG A 62 12.46 -5.11 -5.34
CA ARG A 62 13.42 -6.21 -5.19
C ARG A 62 12.80 -7.39 -4.46
N THR A 63 13.33 -8.57 -4.77
CA THR A 63 13.13 -9.77 -3.96
C THR A 63 14.07 -9.73 -2.75
N GLY A 64 13.67 -10.40 -1.67
CA GLY A 64 14.48 -10.44 -0.46
C GLY A 64 14.30 -9.22 0.46
N PRO A 65 15.02 -9.21 1.57
CA PRO A 65 14.83 -8.19 2.60
C PRO A 65 15.46 -6.85 2.22
N ILE A 66 14.79 -5.77 2.59
CA ILE A 66 15.22 -4.39 2.29
C ILE A 66 16.64 -4.08 2.80
N TRP A 67 17.06 -4.68 3.93
CA TRP A 67 18.40 -4.46 4.51
C TRP A 67 19.53 -5.18 3.76
N ALA A 68 19.22 -6.10 2.86
CA ALA A 68 20.20 -6.80 2.03
C ALA A 68 20.50 -6.06 0.72
N ASP A 69 19.76 -4.98 0.43
CA ASP A 69 19.97 -4.20 -0.79
C ASP A 69 20.89 -3.01 -0.52
N GLY A 70 22.14 -3.14 -1.01
CA GLY A 70 23.16 -2.09 -0.85
C GLY A 70 22.88 -0.80 -1.63
N THR A 71 21.97 -0.84 -2.63
CA THR A 71 21.63 0.33 -3.47
C THR A 71 20.49 1.16 -2.86
N PHE A 72 19.64 0.52 -2.07
CA PHE A 72 18.42 1.16 -1.54
C PHE A 72 18.73 2.41 -0.70
N ALA A 73 19.77 2.35 0.13
CA ALA A 73 20.15 3.50 0.97
C ALA A 73 20.50 4.74 0.14
N ASP A 74 21.24 4.56 -0.96
CA ASP A 74 21.59 5.67 -1.86
C ASP A 74 20.35 6.21 -2.59
N LEU A 75 19.48 5.35 -3.10
CA LEU A 75 18.23 5.77 -3.72
C LEU A 75 17.37 6.56 -2.74
N ALA A 76 17.15 6.02 -1.53
CA ALA A 76 16.33 6.67 -0.52
C ALA A 76 16.88 8.03 -0.07
N ARG A 77 18.22 8.23 -0.15
CA ARG A 77 18.90 9.47 0.20
C ARG A 77 18.83 10.52 -0.90
N VAL A 78 18.96 10.13 -2.18
CA VAL A 78 19.12 11.09 -3.29
C VAL A 78 17.80 11.50 -3.94
N ILE A 79 16.78 10.63 -3.92
CA ILE A 79 15.46 10.95 -4.44
C ILE A 79 14.87 12.13 -3.65
N ARG A 80 14.17 13.01 -4.37
CA ARG A 80 13.30 14.05 -3.78
C ARG A 80 11.94 13.91 -4.41
N THR A 81 10.90 13.81 -3.58
CA THR A 81 9.54 13.59 -4.08
C THR A 81 8.49 14.21 -3.17
N ARG A 82 7.39 14.65 -3.76
CA ARG A 82 6.19 15.13 -3.06
C ARG A 82 5.24 14.00 -2.68
N ALA A 83 5.36 12.85 -3.34
CA ALA A 83 4.50 11.71 -3.07
C ALA A 83 5.26 10.39 -3.28
N LEU A 84 5.15 9.49 -2.31
CA LEU A 84 5.71 8.14 -2.39
C LEU A 84 4.75 7.11 -1.78
N LEU A 85 4.93 5.86 -2.21
CA LEU A 85 4.36 4.67 -1.59
C LEU A 85 5.45 3.60 -1.51
N ALA A 86 5.66 3.04 -0.31
CA ALA A 86 6.64 1.99 -0.09
C ALA A 86 6.03 0.82 0.70
N ALA A 87 6.55 -0.39 0.48
CA ALA A 87 6.12 -1.58 1.18
C ALA A 87 7.24 -2.59 1.38
N VAL A 88 7.14 -3.35 2.47
CA VAL A 88 7.91 -4.58 2.71
C VAL A 88 6.96 -5.76 2.77
N ARG A 89 7.39 -6.90 2.22
CA ARG A 89 6.54 -8.06 1.97
C ARG A 89 6.92 -9.25 2.83
N SER A 90 5.90 -9.91 3.37
CA SER A 90 5.93 -11.31 3.79
C SER A 90 4.93 -12.07 2.93
N ALA A 91 5.40 -13.04 2.16
CA ALA A 91 4.58 -13.77 1.21
C ALA A 91 3.50 -14.60 1.92
N THR A 92 2.31 -14.60 1.35
CA THR A 92 1.23 -15.53 1.73
C THR A 92 1.46 -16.86 1.02
N GLU A 93 1.13 -17.95 1.66
CA GLU A 93 1.20 -19.30 1.06
C GLU A 93 0.40 -19.34 -0.25
N GLY A 94 0.97 -19.98 -1.27
CA GLY A 94 0.37 -20.07 -2.61
C GLY A 94 0.56 -18.83 -3.50
N CYS A 95 1.18 -17.75 -2.99
CA CYS A 95 1.53 -16.58 -3.78
C CYS A 95 2.86 -16.74 -4.52
N ALA A 96 2.95 -16.15 -5.71
CA ALA A 96 4.18 -16.12 -6.50
C ALA A 96 5.30 -15.39 -5.75
N ALA A 97 6.53 -15.82 -5.99
CA ALA A 97 7.76 -15.12 -5.63
C ALA A 97 8.19 -14.18 -6.78
N GLY A 98 9.18 -13.31 -6.51
CA GLY A 98 9.76 -12.43 -7.52
C GLY A 98 9.43 -10.95 -7.30
N GLU A 99 10.15 -10.09 -8.03
CA GLU A 99 10.02 -8.62 -7.91
C GLU A 99 8.61 -8.14 -8.28
N HIS A 100 7.97 -8.78 -9.25
CA HIS A 100 6.60 -8.44 -9.68
C HIS A 100 5.54 -8.69 -8.59
N ALA A 101 5.86 -9.53 -7.60
CA ALA A 101 4.98 -9.78 -6.46
C ALA A 101 5.16 -8.79 -5.30
N ALA A 102 6.20 -7.94 -5.35
CA ALA A 102 6.45 -6.91 -4.36
C ALA A 102 5.69 -5.61 -4.70
N ALA A 103 4.96 -5.06 -3.73
CA ALA A 103 4.36 -3.74 -3.86
C ALA A 103 5.45 -2.64 -3.84
N PRO A 104 5.17 -1.44 -4.43
CA PRO A 104 3.90 -1.05 -5.00
C PRO A 104 3.66 -1.65 -6.39
N PHE A 105 2.42 -2.11 -6.62
CA PHE A 105 1.89 -2.30 -7.96
C PHE A 105 1.63 -0.93 -8.60
N GLY A 106 1.63 -0.83 -9.90
CA GLY A 106 1.38 0.44 -10.55
C GLY A 106 1.03 0.31 -12.01
N ALA A 107 0.16 1.19 -12.46
CA ALA A 107 -0.20 1.41 -13.86
C ALA A 107 -0.55 2.88 -14.05
N GLU A 108 -0.22 3.44 -15.21
CA GLU A 108 -0.50 4.84 -15.53
C GLU A 108 0.06 5.75 -14.42
N ARG A 109 -0.80 6.53 -13.75
CA ARG A 109 -0.43 7.45 -12.68
C ARG A 109 -0.63 6.89 -11.26
N TRP A 110 -1.05 5.64 -11.10
CA TRP A 110 -1.41 5.09 -9.80
C TRP A 110 -0.36 4.14 -9.23
N LEU A 111 -0.18 4.21 -7.91
CA LEU A 111 0.57 3.23 -7.11
C LEU A 111 -0.35 2.60 -6.08
N PHE A 112 -0.23 1.29 -5.91
CA PHE A 112 -1.08 0.50 -5.01
C PHE A 112 -0.28 -0.47 -4.15
N SER A 113 -0.73 -0.67 -2.91
CA SER A 113 -0.21 -1.70 -2.00
C SER A 113 -1.34 -2.34 -1.20
N HIS A 114 -1.22 -3.63 -0.93
CA HIS A 114 -2.09 -4.40 -0.05
C HIS A 114 -1.28 -4.96 1.12
N ASN A 115 -1.70 -4.64 2.35
CA ASN A 115 -1.27 -5.30 3.58
C ASN A 115 -2.42 -6.15 4.12
N GLY A 116 -2.33 -7.45 3.93
CA GLY A 116 -3.39 -8.37 4.31
C GLY A 116 -3.27 -9.74 3.66
N ALA A 117 -4.39 -10.41 3.53
CA ALA A 117 -4.56 -11.66 2.78
C ALA A 117 -6.05 -11.89 2.50
N VAL A 118 -6.37 -12.42 1.33
CA VAL A 118 -7.72 -12.82 0.93
C VAL A 118 -7.91 -14.31 1.19
N ALA A 119 -8.94 -14.68 1.94
CA ALA A 119 -9.22 -16.08 2.26
C ALA A 119 -9.58 -16.86 1.00
N GLY A 120 -9.10 -18.10 0.93
CA GLY A 120 -9.36 -18.99 -0.21
C GLY A 120 -8.46 -18.78 -1.43
N TRP A 121 -7.50 -17.84 -1.38
CA TRP A 121 -6.50 -17.73 -2.44
C TRP A 121 -5.66 -19.01 -2.56
N PRO A 122 -5.35 -19.49 -3.79
CA PRO A 122 -5.84 -19.01 -5.09
C PRO A 122 -7.13 -19.71 -5.58
N GLY A 123 -7.63 -20.71 -4.89
CA GLY A 123 -8.56 -21.69 -5.46
C GLY A 123 -10.05 -21.38 -5.27
N LYS A 124 -10.43 -20.30 -4.56
CA LYS A 124 -11.83 -19.99 -4.25
C LYS A 124 -12.23 -18.56 -4.60
N LEU A 125 -11.55 -17.95 -5.57
CA LEU A 125 -11.79 -16.55 -5.96
C LEU A 125 -12.36 -16.40 -7.38
N ASP A 126 -12.98 -17.44 -7.92
CA ASP A 126 -13.55 -17.44 -9.27
C ASP A 126 -14.59 -16.32 -9.45
N ALA A 127 -15.42 -16.10 -8.43
CA ALA A 127 -16.45 -15.05 -8.46
C ALA A 127 -15.82 -13.64 -8.48
N LEU A 128 -14.74 -13.42 -7.76
CA LEU A 128 -14.00 -12.15 -7.82
C LEU A 128 -13.28 -11.97 -9.16
N ALA A 129 -12.64 -13.02 -9.67
CA ALA A 129 -11.99 -12.99 -10.97
C ALA A 129 -13.00 -12.72 -12.11
N ALA A 130 -14.22 -13.24 -12.00
CA ALA A 130 -15.28 -13.02 -12.98
C ALA A 130 -15.80 -11.57 -13.05
N LEU A 131 -15.45 -10.72 -12.09
CA LEU A 131 -15.74 -9.27 -12.15
C LEU A 131 -14.83 -8.51 -13.13
N LEU A 132 -13.73 -9.14 -13.57
CA LEU A 132 -12.77 -8.54 -14.50
C LEU A 132 -12.95 -9.10 -15.91
N PRO A 133 -12.76 -8.26 -16.95
CA PRO A 133 -12.59 -8.75 -18.30
C PRO A 133 -11.43 -9.75 -18.39
N PRO A 134 -11.52 -10.83 -19.18
CA PRO A 134 -10.43 -11.81 -19.31
C PRO A 134 -9.08 -11.18 -19.71
N ALA A 135 -9.09 -10.11 -20.52
CA ALA A 135 -7.86 -9.42 -20.90
C ALA A 135 -7.13 -8.81 -19.69
N GLU A 136 -7.86 -8.23 -18.73
CA GLU A 136 -7.27 -7.63 -17.53
C GLU A 136 -6.73 -8.71 -16.56
N LEU A 137 -7.30 -9.91 -16.57
CA LEU A 137 -6.75 -11.05 -15.81
C LEU A 137 -5.42 -11.52 -16.40
N LEU A 138 -5.20 -11.41 -17.71
CA LEU A 138 -3.94 -11.76 -18.37
C LEU A 138 -2.84 -10.71 -18.13
N GLU A 139 -3.20 -9.50 -17.69
CA GLU A 139 -2.28 -8.41 -17.37
C GLU A 139 -1.79 -8.43 -15.90
N LEU A 140 -2.21 -9.39 -15.08
CA LEU A 140 -1.76 -9.49 -13.69
C LEU A 140 -0.22 -9.57 -13.62
N GLU A 141 0.41 -8.62 -12.92
CA GLU A 141 1.86 -8.58 -12.76
C GLU A 141 2.42 -9.82 -12.04
N ALA A 142 1.63 -10.42 -11.15
CA ALA A 142 2.02 -11.61 -10.40
C ALA A 142 0.80 -12.44 -9.99
N ARG A 143 1.01 -13.74 -9.76
CA ARG A 143 -0.02 -14.63 -9.21
C ARG A 143 -0.08 -14.45 -7.69
N THR A 144 -0.72 -13.36 -7.23
CA THR A 144 -0.95 -13.04 -5.83
C THR A 144 -2.34 -12.47 -5.64
N ASP A 145 -2.90 -12.64 -4.42
CA ASP A 145 -4.16 -11.98 -4.03
C ASP A 145 -4.05 -10.45 -4.17
N SER A 146 -2.92 -9.87 -3.81
CA SER A 146 -2.66 -8.43 -3.94
C SER A 146 -2.72 -7.94 -5.39
N ALA A 147 -2.22 -8.73 -6.35
CA ALA A 147 -2.31 -8.39 -7.77
C ALA A 147 -3.75 -8.47 -8.30
N LEU A 148 -4.57 -9.42 -7.82
CA LEU A 148 -5.98 -9.47 -8.14
C LEU A 148 -6.74 -8.26 -7.55
N LEU A 149 -6.47 -7.89 -6.30
CA LEU A 149 -7.05 -6.68 -5.70
C LEU A 149 -6.63 -5.42 -6.44
N TRP A 150 -5.37 -5.36 -6.89
CA TRP A 150 -4.91 -4.27 -7.74
C TRP A 150 -5.68 -4.22 -9.07
N ALA A 151 -5.86 -5.33 -9.75
CA ALA A 151 -6.62 -5.37 -11.00
C ALA A 151 -8.08 -4.92 -10.81
N LEU A 152 -8.76 -5.36 -9.74
CA LEU A 152 -10.13 -4.90 -9.41
C LEU A 152 -10.17 -3.39 -9.15
N THR A 153 -9.19 -2.85 -8.42
CA THR A 153 -9.07 -1.43 -8.16
C THR A 153 -8.79 -0.64 -9.44
N LEU A 154 -7.86 -1.11 -10.28
CA LEU A 154 -7.47 -0.48 -11.54
C LEU A 154 -8.62 -0.45 -12.53
N HIS A 155 -9.40 -1.54 -12.62
CA HIS A 155 -10.61 -1.59 -13.45
C HIS A 155 -11.59 -0.46 -13.10
N ARG A 156 -11.82 -0.21 -11.81
CA ARG A 156 -12.67 0.87 -11.33
C ARG A 156 -12.10 2.26 -11.62
N LEU A 157 -10.78 2.44 -11.43
CA LEU A 157 -10.09 3.69 -11.74
C LEU A 157 -10.18 4.01 -13.23
N ARG A 158 -9.96 3.03 -14.10
CA ARG A 158 -10.11 3.17 -15.58
C ARG A 158 -11.56 3.47 -16.00
N ALA A 159 -12.53 3.00 -15.23
CA ALA A 159 -13.94 3.34 -15.40
C ALA A 159 -14.31 4.73 -14.87
N GLY A 160 -13.35 5.51 -14.31
CA GLY A 160 -13.54 6.89 -13.87
C GLY A 160 -13.85 7.04 -12.38
N ALA A 161 -13.78 5.97 -11.58
CA ALA A 161 -13.96 6.07 -10.13
C ALA A 161 -12.83 6.89 -9.49
N GLY A 162 -13.15 7.67 -8.45
CA GLY A 162 -12.17 8.32 -7.60
C GLY A 162 -11.39 7.30 -6.75
N LEU A 163 -10.21 7.70 -6.20
CA LEU A 163 -9.33 6.78 -5.45
C LEU A 163 -10.08 6.08 -4.30
N GLY A 164 -10.84 6.84 -3.51
CA GLY A 164 -11.60 6.30 -2.37
C GLY A 164 -12.73 5.37 -2.81
N GLU A 165 -13.45 5.72 -3.87
CA GLU A 165 -14.53 4.91 -4.42
C GLU A 165 -14.00 3.59 -4.98
N ALA A 166 -12.87 3.61 -5.69
CA ALA A 166 -12.24 2.41 -6.22
C ALA A 166 -11.82 1.45 -5.11
N LEU A 167 -11.21 1.95 -4.02
CA LEU A 167 -10.84 1.11 -2.87
C LEU A 167 -12.07 0.58 -2.13
N ALA A 168 -13.05 1.43 -1.85
CA ALA A 168 -14.28 1.02 -1.16
C ALA A 168 -15.04 -0.05 -1.95
N GLY A 169 -15.13 0.10 -3.28
CA GLY A 169 -15.72 -0.89 -4.17
C GLY A 169 -14.96 -2.23 -4.17
N THR A 170 -13.62 -2.19 -4.21
CA THR A 170 -12.79 -3.40 -4.12
C THR A 170 -12.99 -4.13 -2.80
N VAL A 171 -13.04 -3.41 -1.67
CA VAL A 171 -13.33 -4.01 -0.34
C VAL A 171 -14.72 -4.64 -0.33
N ALA A 172 -15.73 -3.94 -0.88
CA ALA A 172 -17.10 -4.45 -0.94
C ALA A 172 -17.22 -5.72 -1.79
N ASP A 173 -16.53 -5.78 -2.94
CA ASP A 173 -16.50 -6.98 -3.78
C ASP A 173 -15.91 -8.17 -3.02
N VAL A 174 -14.77 -7.98 -2.34
CA VAL A 174 -14.17 -9.06 -1.54
C VAL A 174 -15.10 -9.48 -0.42
N ALA A 175 -15.68 -8.54 0.34
CA ALA A 175 -16.57 -8.82 1.45
C ALA A 175 -17.87 -9.56 1.02
N ALA A 176 -18.33 -9.34 -0.21
CA ALA A 176 -19.49 -10.03 -0.77
C ALA A 176 -19.21 -11.49 -1.15
N HIS A 177 -17.96 -11.86 -1.41
CA HIS A 177 -17.61 -13.18 -1.95
C HIS A 177 -16.76 -14.02 -0.99
N THR A 178 -15.97 -13.38 -0.11
CA THR A 178 -15.07 -14.06 0.82
C THR A 178 -14.76 -13.17 2.00
N THR A 179 -13.80 -13.59 2.83
CA THR A 179 -13.25 -12.78 3.93
C THR A 179 -11.79 -12.44 3.65
N GLY A 180 -11.28 -11.42 4.32
CA GLY A 180 -9.89 -11.03 4.17
C GLY A 180 -9.50 -9.89 5.12
N ARG A 181 -8.21 -9.64 5.20
CA ARG A 181 -7.66 -8.40 5.73
C ARG A 181 -7.27 -7.54 4.53
N LEU A 182 -7.86 -6.35 4.46
CA LEU A 182 -7.86 -5.53 3.24
C LEU A 182 -7.41 -4.09 3.58
N ASN A 183 -6.23 -3.97 4.21
CA ASN A 183 -5.59 -2.67 4.33
C ASN A 183 -4.96 -2.33 2.98
N LEU A 184 -5.68 -1.57 2.18
CA LEU A 184 -5.28 -1.12 0.85
C LEU A 184 -4.73 0.30 0.95
N LEU A 185 -3.73 0.61 0.15
CA LEU A 185 -3.11 1.93 0.07
C LEU A 185 -2.91 2.29 -1.39
N LEU A 186 -3.43 3.43 -1.80
CA LEU A 186 -3.50 3.90 -3.19
C LEU A 186 -3.13 5.38 -3.25
N THR A 187 -2.34 5.78 -4.25
CA THR A 187 -2.04 7.19 -4.53
C THR A 187 -1.91 7.43 -6.03
N ASP A 188 -2.19 8.65 -6.44
CA ASP A 188 -1.97 9.17 -7.80
C ASP A 188 -0.94 10.33 -7.84
N GLY A 189 -0.20 10.51 -6.75
CA GLY A 189 0.76 11.60 -6.60
C GLY A 189 0.17 12.91 -6.08
N THR A 190 -1.16 13.06 -6.09
CA THR A 190 -1.87 14.27 -5.62
C THR A 190 -2.78 14.01 -4.43
N ALA A 191 -3.16 12.76 -4.20
CA ALA A 191 -3.98 12.31 -3.10
C ALA A 191 -3.56 10.90 -2.65
N ILE A 192 -3.94 10.53 -1.41
CA ILE A 192 -3.83 9.17 -0.89
C ILE A 192 -5.22 8.71 -0.48
N ALA A 193 -5.58 7.49 -0.85
CA ALA A 193 -6.72 6.76 -0.28
C ALA A 193 -6.19 5.50 0.42
N ALA A 194 -6.75 5.18 1.58
CA ALA A 194 -6.37 3.96 2.30
C ALA A 194 -7.55 3.34 3.03
N THR A 195 -7.62 2.02 3.09
CA THR A 195 -8.63 1.30 3.85
C THR A 195 -8.01 0.64 5.08
N THR A 196 -8.76 0.60 6.16
CA THR A 196 -8.50 -0.20 7.35
C THR A 196 -9.53 -1.31 7.40
N TRP A 197 -9.08 -2.56 7.29
CA TRP A 197 -9.96 -3.72 7.34
C TRP A 197 -9.20 -4.92 7.87
N GLY A 198 -9.25 -5.10 9.20
CA GLY A 198 -8.63 -6.21 9.90
C GLY A 198 -7.17 -6.04 10.31
N ASP A 199 -6.51 -4.95 9.94
CA ASP A 199 -5.14 -4.61 10.37
C ASP A 199 -5.03 -3.12 10.75
N THR A 200 -3.92 -2.75 11.43
CA THR A 200 -3.71 -1.37 11.87
C THR A 200 -3.33 -0.44 10.71
N LEU A 201 -3.80 0.80 10.80
CA LEU A 201 -3.37 1.91 9.96
C LEU A 201 -3.37 3.18 10.80
N HIS A 202 -2.41 4.05 10.58
CA HIS A 202 -2.24 5.33 11.25
C HIS A 202 -1.95 6.41 10.24
N HIS A 203 -2.29 7.64 10.56
CA HIS A 203 -1.83 8.80 9.81
C HIS A 203 -1.29 9.88 10.74
N ARG A 204 -0.43 10.74 10.21
CA ARG A 204 0.11 11.90 10.92
C ARG A 204 0.35 13.04 9.94
N THR A 205 -0.14 14.21 10.27
CA THR A 205 0.20 15.44 9.55
C THR A 205 1.47 16.04 10.14
N LEU A 206 2.48 16.20 9.31
CA LEU A 206 3.76 16.83 9.63
C LEU A 206 3.63 18.33 9.32
N SER A 207 3.68 19.16 10.35
CA SER A 207 3.47 20.62 10.21
C SER A 207 4.39 21.23 9.15
N GLY A 208 3.82 21.89 8.15
CA GLY A 208 4.54 22.52 7.05
C GLY A 208 5.19 21.56 6.05
N LEU A 209 5.01 20.24 6.20
CA LEU A 209 5.62 19.25 5.32
C LEU A 209 4.61 18.41 4.55
N GLY A 210 3.58 17.88 5.21
CA GLY A 210 2.61 17.00 4.54
C GLY A 210 2.01 15.95 5.47
N THR A 211 1.48 14.88 4.90
CA THR A 211 0.84 13.80 5.65
C THR A 211 1.48 12.45 5.32
N VAL A 212 1.72 11.67 6.35
CA VAL A 212 2.14 10.26 6.27
C VAL A 212 0.98 9.36 6.63
N VAL A 213 0.83 8.27 5.90
CA VAL A 213 -0.11 7.16 6.19
C VAL A 213 0.73 5.89 6.29
N ALA A 214 0.66 5.18 7.41
CA ALA A 214 1.53 4.04 7.68
C ALA A 214 0.79 2.91 8.40
N SER A 215 1.21 1.67 8.17
CA SER A 215 0.69 0.49 8.89
C SER A 215 0.83 0.61 10.39
N GLU A 216 1.89 1.27 10.86
CA GLU A 216 2.14 1.60 12.26
C GLU A 216 2.98 2.89 12.37
N PRO A 217 2.95 3.59 13.52
CA PRO A 217 3.81 4.74 13.76
C PRO A 217 5.30 4.41 13.57
N TYR A 218 6.03 5.24 12.83
CA TYR A 218 7.45 5.05 12.61
C TYR A 218 8.35 5.67 13.69
N ASP A 219 7.76 6.41 14.61
CA ASP A 219 8.40 7.02 15.78
C ASP A 219 7.42 7.09 16.95
N ASP A 220 7.88 7.57 18.11
CA ASP A 220 7.05 7.78 19.31
C ASP A 220 6.62 9.25 19.48
N GLU A 221 6.78 10.07 18.43
CA GLU A 221 6.34 11.45 18.43
C GLU A 221 4.82 11.57 18.52
N SER A 222 4.34 12.66 19.10
CA SER A 222 2.92 12.95 19.18
C SER A 222 2.29 13.24 17.81
N GLY A 223 0.97 13.09 17.70
CA GLY A 223 0.21 13.42 16.49
C GLY A 223 -0.13 12.24 15.59
N TRP A 224 0.33 11.03 15.89
CA TRP A 224 -0.18 9.82 15.24
C TRP A 224 -1.63 9.57 15.63
N THR A 225 -2.49 9.46 14.62
CA THR A 225 -3.91 9.18 14.77
C THR A 225 -4.20 7.81 14.19
N PRO A 226 -4.72 6.86 14.99
CA PRO A 226 -5.16 5.57 14.47
C PRO A 226 -6.40 5.76 13.59
N VAL A 227 -6.44 5.05 12.46
CA VAL A 227 -7.63 4.98 11.60
C VAL A 227 -8.51 3.83 12.14
N PRO A 228 -9.77 4.09 12.49
CA PRO A 228 -10.67 3.05 12.99
C PRO A 228 -10.85 1.91 11.99
N ASP A 229 -10.95 0.68 12.47
CA ASP A 229 -11.20 -0.48 11.61
C ASP A 229 -12.52 -0.33 10.84
N GLY A 230 -12.62 -0.85 9.62
CA GLY A 230 -13.75 -0.65 8.73
C GLY A 230 -13.88 0.78 8.19
N SER A 231 -12.77 1.46 7.97
CA SER A 231 -12.77 2.86 7.52
C SER A 231 -11.97 3.07 6.24
N LEU A 232 -12.35 4.12 5.51
CA LEU A 232 -11.63 4.71 4.39
C LEU A 232 -11.03 6.04 4.85
N LEU A 233 -9.71 6.17 4.75
CA LEU A 233 -8.97 7.41 4.93
C LEU A 233 -8.71 8.04 3.56
N LEU A 234 -8.98 9.33 3.43
CA LEU A 234 -8.62 10.15 2.28
C LEU A 234 -7.69 11.27 2.74
N VAL A 235 -6.61 11.50 2.00
CA VAL A 235 -5.64 12.57 2.24
C VAL A 235 -5.43 13.33 0.95
N ASP A 236 -5.60 14.64 0.99
CA ASP A 236 -5.31 15.56 -0.10
C ASP A 236 -4.70 16.87 0.45
N ALA A 237 -4.58 17.89 -0.38
CA ALA A 237 -4.02 19.19 0.01
C ALA A 237 -4.84 19.90 1.13
N ARG A 238 -6.10 19.51 1.35
CA ARG A 238 -6.97 20.05 2.41
C ARG A 238 -6.80 19.33 3.75
N GLY A 239 -6.15 18.16 3.76
CA GLY A 239 -5.88 17.36 4.95
C GLY A 239 -6.42 15.94 4.87
N ALA A 240 -6.57 15.31 6.03
CA ALA A 240 -7.04 13.93 6.17
C ALA A 240 -8.50 13.87 6.60
N THR A 241 -9.29 13.02 5.96
CA THR A 241 -10.70 12.73 6.32
C THR A 241 -10.92 11.23 6.42
N VAL A 242 -11.73 10.81 7.38
CA VAL A 242 -12.05 9.40 7.63
C VAL A 242 -13.54 9.16 7.45
N HIS A 243 -13.88 8.14 6.68
CA HIS A 243 -15.25 7.72 6.40
C HIS A 243 -15.44 6.24 6.78
N ARG A 244 -16.63 5.87 7.25
CA ARG A 244 -16.95 4.47 7.53
C ARG A 244 -17.18 3.71 6.23
N LEU A 245 -16.59 2.52 6.10
CA LEU A 245 -16.90 1.61 5.00
C LEU A 245 -18.19 0.83 5.31
N PRO A 246 -19.09 0.63 4.32
CA PRO A 246 -20.27 -0.21 4.51
C PRO A 246 -19.89 -1.68 4.72
N GLY A 247 -20.70 -2.40 5.51
CA GLY A 247 -20.54 -3.86 5.68
C GLY A 247 -19.50 -4.30 6.71
N HIS A 248 -18.85 -3.40 7.41
CA HIS A 248 -18.00 -3.73 8.55
C HIS A 248 -18.82 -3.67 9.84
N SER A 249 -19.08 -4.82 10.45
CA SER A 249 -19.85 -4.99 11.70
C SER A 249 -18.92 -5.23 12.89
#